data_12b0185aee982aee7713afae151b7c7a
#
_entry.id   12b0185aee982aee7713afae151b7c7a
#
_cell.length_a   1.000
_cell.length_b   1.000
_cell.length_c   1.000
_cell.angle_alpha   90.00
_cell.angle_beta   90.00
_cell.angle_gamma   90.00
#
_symmetry.space_group_name_H-M   'P 1'
#
loop_
_entity.id
_entity.type
_entity.pdbx_description
1 polymer ?
#
loop_
_entity_poly.entity_id
_entity_poly.type
_entity_poly.pdbx_seq_one_letter_code
_entity_poly.pdbx_strand_id
1 'polypeptide(L)'
;RPGHAVPLLVAANRDEFYARPSLPLGHWDDLPGVYGGRDLQAGGTWLGMHVDGRFATVTNVRSGHAVRRGPRSRGLIVTDFLLGDSSASAHAHALMANARDYDGFNLLSWDGDNLSWLSNQADAPRTLASGVHTLSNAQLDTAWPKTDRLRRAFTRVMEAHSHNPVPALLEVLRDNTRAADEH
;
A
#
# COMPACT_ATOMS: atom_id res chain seq x y z
N ARG A 1 -6.83 -2.75 -14.82
CA ARG A 1 -7.40 -2.18 -16.07
C ARG A 1 -8.91 -2.08 -15.89
N PRO A 2 -9.53 -0.89 -16.05
CA PRO A 2 -10.98 -0.77 -16.01
C PRO A 2 -11.63 -1.79 -16.96
N GLY A 3 -12.69 -2.49 -16.49
CA GLY A 3 -13.39 -3.53 -17.27
C GLY A 3 -12.68 -4.89 -17.32
N HIS A 4 -11.55 -5.08 -16.67
CA HIS A 4 -10.92 -6.39 -16.50
C HIS A 4 -11.58 -7.15 -15.34
N ALA A 5 -11.69 -8.48 -15.44
CA ALA A 5 -12.26 -9.32 -14.36
C ALA A 5 -11.55 -9.14 -13.01
N VAL A 6 -10.28 -8.75 -13.02
CA VAL A 6 -9.49 -8.34 -11.84
C VAL A 6 -8.92 -6.94 -12.12
N PRO A 7 -9.64 -5.88 -11.74
CA PRO A 7 -9.24 -4.50 -12.06
C PRO A 7 -7.99 -4.06 -11.27
N LEU A 8 -7.80 -4.57 -10.05
CA LEU A 8 -6.67 -4.31 -9.18
C LEU A 8 -6.08 -5.62 -8.66
N LEU A 9 -4.77 -5.78 -8.76
CA LEU A 9 -4.02 -6.86 -8.16
C LEU A 9 -2.85 -6.27 -7.36
N VAL A 10 -2.78 -6.61 -6.08
CA VAL A 10 -1.74 -6.14 -5.17
C VAL A 10 -1.01 -7.35 -4.60
N ALA A 11 0.31 -7.31 -4.65
CA ALA A 11 1.18 -8.29 -3.99
C ALA A 11 2.22 -7.53 -3.16
N ALA A 12 2.29 -7.80 -1.87
CA ALA A 12 3.13 -7.05 -0.94
C ALA A 12 3.69 -7.93 0.18
N ASN A 13 4.89 -7.58 0.64
CA ASN A 13 5.43 -8.04 1.90
C ASN A 13 5.15 -6.99 2.98
N ARG A 14 4.89 -7.45 4.21
CA ARG A 14 4.88 -6.60 5.40
C ARG A 14 6.28 -6.62 6.03
N ASP A 15 6.85 -5.42 6.22
CA ASP A 15 8.14 -5.20 6.86
C ASP A 15 7.92 -4.51 8.21
N GLU A 16 7.90 -5.28 9.31
CA GLU A 16 7.62 -4.79 10.65
C GLU A 16 8.38 -5.62 11.71
N PHE A 17 8.61 -5.05 12.89
CA PHE A 17 9.22 -5.76 14.01
C PHE A 17 8.37 -6.95 14.47
N TYR A 18 8.99 -8.11 14.67
CA TYR A 18 8.29 -9.32 15.16
C TYR A 18 7.60 -9.12 16.51
N ALA A 19 8.13 -8.24 17.36
CA ALA A 19 7.55 -7.93 18.66
C ALA A 19 6.28 -7.06 18.58
N ARG A 20 5.93 -6.50 17.39
CA ARG A 20 4.73 -5.69 17.24
C ARG A 20 3.49 -6.58 17.17
N PRO A 21 2.59 -6.54 18.18
CA PRO A 21 1.43 -7.42 18.21
C PRO A 21 0.46 -7.06 17.08
N SER A 22 0.03 -8.07 16.33
CA SER A 22 -0.93 -7.89 15.23
C SER A 22 -1.78 -9.14 15.06
N LEU A 23 -3.01 -8.96 14.59
CA LEU A 23 -3.86 -10.06 14.12
C LEU A 23 -3.61 -10.32 12.63
N PRO A 24 -3.76 -11.58 12.19
CA PRO A 24 -3.73 -11.93 10.77
C PRO A 24 -4.88 -11.28 10.00
N LEU A 25 -4.88 -11.44 8.67
CA LEU A 25 -5.99 -11.05 7.82
C LEU A 25 -7.29 -11.72 8.30
N GLY A 26 -8.30 -10.92 8.58
CA GLY A 26 -9.62 -11.37 9.00
C GLY A 26 -10.65 -10.25 8.87
N HIS A 27 -11.90 -10.60 9.08
CA HIS A 27 -13.01 -9.65 9.25
C HIS A 27 -12.88 -8.94 10.61
N TRP A 28 -13.25 -7.67 10.66
CA TRP A 28 -13.26 -6.89 11.89
C TRP A 28 -14.67 -6.76 12.44
N ASP A 29 -14.95 -7.35 13.61
CA ASP A 29 -16.28 -7.36 14.20
C ASP A 29 -16.75 -5.97 14.63
N ASP A 30 -15.83 -5.10 15.04
CA ASP A 30 -16.09 -3.73 15.46
C ASP A 30 -16.17 -2.72 14.29
N LEU A 31 -15.76 -3.08 13.10
CA LEU A 31 -15.86 -2.28 11.87
C LEU A 31 -16.42 -3.13 10.74
N PRO A 32 -17.76 -3.31 10.69
CA PRO A 32 -18.41 -4.17 9.74
C PRO A 32 -18.02 -3.87 8.29
N GLY A 33 -17.74 -4.92 7.52
CA GLY A 33 -17.31 -4.81 6.13
C GLY A 33 -15.82 -4.65 5.91
N VAL A 34 -15.02 -4.38 6.95
CA VAL A 34 -13.57 -4.25 6.85
C VAL A 34 -12.89 -5.62 6.98
N TYR A 35 -11.97 -5.90 6.06
CA TYR A 35 -11.05 -7.02 6.09
C TYR A 35 -9.61 -6.52 6.05
N GLY A 36 -8.78 -6.99 6.97
CA GLY A 36 -7.37 -6.61 7.06
C GLY A 36 -6.67 -7.31 8.19
N GLY A 37 -5.34 -7.27 8.22
CA GLY A 37 -4.59 -7.53 9.44
C GLY A 37 -4.80 -6.36 10.41
N ARG A 38 -4.74 -6.59 11.72
CA ARG A 38 -4.94 -5.52 12.70
C ARG A 38 -3.69 -5.27 13.51
N ASP A 39 -3.28 -4.04 13.58
CA ASP A 39 -2.24 -3.58 14.49
C ASP A 39 -2.83 -3.42 15.89
N LEU A 40 -2.48 -4.31 16.81
CA LEU A 40 -3.03 -4.28 18.17
C LEU A 40 -2.43 -3.17 19.05
N GLN A 41 -1.31 -2.57 18.62
CA GLN A 41 -0.70 -1.45 19.35
C GLN A 41 -1.36 -0.11 19.00
N ALA A 42 -1.75 0.09 17.74
CA ALA A 42 -2.26 1.36 17.26
C ALA A 42 -3.70 1.30 16.73
N GLY A 43 -4.33 0.12 16.72
CA GLY A 43 -5.74 -0.09 16.41
C GLY A 43 -6.11 -0.10 14.92
N GLY A 44 -5.24 0.39 14.03
CA GLY A 44 -5.48 0.47 12.59
C GLY A 44 -4.91 -0.74 11.81
N THR A 45 -4.75 -0.56 10.50
CA THR A 45 -4.13 -1.56 9.62
C THR A 45 -3.13 -0.93 8.67
N TRP A 46 -2.22 -1.74 8.14
CA TRP A 46 -1.29 -1.34 7.06
C TRP A 46 -1.82 -1.66 5.67
N LEU A 47 -2.78 -2.59 5.57
CA LEU A 47 -3.44 -3.02 4.35
C LEU A 47 -4.81 -3.58 4.70
N GLY A 48 -5.83 -3.11 4.00
CA GLY A 48 -7.19 -3.58 4.18
C GLY A 48 -8.06 -3.36 2.96
N MET A 49 -9.21 -4.00 3.00
CA MET A 49 -10.28 -3.85 2.01
C MET A 49 -11.63 -3.79 2.71
N HIS A 50 -12.61 -3.22 2.03
CA HIS A 50 -13.99 -3.20 2.44
C HIS A 50 -14.85 -4.04 1.48
N VAL A 51 -15.97 -4.55 1.94
CA VAL A 51 -16.87 -5.43 1.14
C VAL A 51 -17.43 -4.76 -0.10
N ASP A 52 -17.47 -3.44 -0.15
CA ASP A 52 -17.88 -2.65 -1.34
C ASP A 52 -16.81 -2.59 -2.45
N GLY A 53 -15.64 -3.22 -2.24
CA GLY A 53 -14.53 -3.24 -3.18
C GLY A 53 -13.47 -2.16 -2.96
N ARG A 54 -13.60 -1.29 -1.96
CA ARG A 54 -12.56 -0.33 -1.59
C ARG A 54 -11.33 -1.06 -1.04
N PHE A 55 -10.16 -0.54 -1.36
CA PHE A 55 -8.87 -1.07 -0.87
C PHE A 55 -7.94 0.06 -0.51
N ALA A 56 -7.16 -0.10 0.56
CA ALA A 56 -6.07 0.81 0.86
C ALA A 56 -4.88 0.10 1.51
N THR A 57 -3.71 0.66 1.27
CA THR A 57 -2.46 0.24 1.95
C THR A 57 -1.56 1.43 2.21
N VAL A 58 -0.85 1.38 3.32
CA VAL A 58 0.12 2.40 3.71
C VAL A 58 1.51 1.77 3.88
N THR A 59 2.53 2.45 3.36
CA THR A 59 3.93 2.11 3.60
C THR A 59 4.66 3.26 4.29
N ASN A 60 5.70 2.92 5.05
CA ASN A 60 6.56 3.90 5.69
C ASN A 60 7.51 4.52 4.66
N VAL A 61 7.69 5.84 4.71
CA VAL A 61 8.80 6.49 4.01
C VAL A 61 9.97 6.59 4.97
N ARG A 62 11.14 6.10 4.56
CA ARG A 62 12.39 6.26 5.31
C ARG A 62 13.01 7.61 4.94
N SER A 63 12.87 8.60 5.80
CA SER A 63 13.65 9.83 5.71
C SER A 63 14.95 9.62 6.49
N GLY A 64 16.10 9.90 5.88
CA GLY A 64 17.42 9.78 6.52
C GLY A 64 17.68 10.75 7.69
N HIS A 65 16.68 11.49 8.13
CA HIS A 65 16.75 12.46 9.23
C HIS A 65 15.90 11.96 10.41
N ALA A 66 16.28 12.36 11.63
CA ALA A 66 15.50 12.07 12.83
C ALA A 66 14.04 12.55 12.66
N VAL A 67 13.13 11.61 12.48
CA VAL A 67 11.73 11.89 12.20
C VAL A 67 11.08 12.40 13.48
N ARG A 68 10.51 13.61 13.44
CA ARG A 68 9.51 14.01 14.45
C ARG A 68 8.38 12.98 14.34
N ARG A 69 8.14 12.23 15.39
CA ARG A 69 7.00 11.30 15.42
C ARG A 69 5.72 12.11 15.35
N GLY A 70 4.97 11.94 14.28
CA GLY A 70 3.63 12.48 14.18
C GLY A 70 2.74 11.91 15.30
N PRO A 71 1.77 12.69 15.83
CA PRO A 71 0.90 12.25 16.92
C PRO A 71 -0.07 11.15 16.50
N ARG A 72 -0.30 10.92 15.20
CA ARG A 72 -1.30 9.98 14.68
C ARG A 72 -0.65 8.74 14.05
N SER A 73 -1.31 7.59 14.26
CA SER A 73 -0.91 6.34 13.61
C SER A 73 -1.29 6.34 12.13
N ARG A 74 -0.34 5.98 11.26
CA ARG A 74 -0.57 5.83 9.81
C ARG A 74 -1.61 4.75 9.49
N GLY A 75 -1.75 3.72 10.33
CA GLY A 75 -2.76 2.68 10.14
C GLY A 75 -4.20 3.19 10.19
N LEU A 76 -4.44 4.34 10.83
CA LEU A 76 -5.76 4.99 10.84
C LEU A 76 -6.12 5.60 9.48
N ILE A 77 -5.13 6.01 8.67
CA ILE A 77 -5.36 6.52 7.30
C ILE A 77 -6.09 5.47 6.46
N VAL A 78 -5.69 4.20 6.60
CA VAL A 78 -6.30 3.10 5.86
C VAL A 78 -7.75 2.90 6.30
N THR A 79 -8.01 2.82 7.62
CA THR A 79 -9.37 2.64 8.13
C THR A 79 -10.28 3.82 7.83
N ASP A 80 -9.78 5.05 7.93
CA ASP A 80 -10.54 6.26 7.60
C ASP A 80 -11.00 6.24 6.12
N PHE A 81 -10.14 5.77 5.20
CA PHE A 81 -10.52 5.63 3.80
C PHE A 81 -11.53 4.49 3.58
N LEU A 82 -11.32 3.32 4.20
CA LEU A 82 -12.18 2.16 3.99
C LEU A 82 -13.62 2.38 4.50
N LEU A 83 -13.77 3.15 5.57
CA LEU A 83 -15.06 3.47 6.19
C LEU A 83 -15.74 4.72 5.61
N GLY A 84 -15.01 5.52 4.85
CA GLY A 84 -15.53 6.70 4.20
C GLY A 84 -16.24 6.40 2.88
N ASP A 85 -16.91 7.41 2.32
CA ASP A 85 -17.61 7.36 1.04
C ASP A 85 -16.96 8.19 -0.07
N SER A 86 -15.90 8.93 0.27
CA SER A 86 -15.19 9.78 -0.69
C SER A 86 -14.42 8.95 -1.73
N SER A 87 -14.24 9.50 -2.94
CA SER A 87 -13.35 8.88 -3.94
C SER A 87 -11.90 8.82 -3.44
N ALA A 88 -11.11 7.91 -3.99
CA ALA A 88 -9.70 7.77 -3.64
C ALA A 88 -8.92 9.08 -3.84
N SER A 89 -9.22 9.81 -4.91
CA SER A 89 -8.60 11.11 -5.19
C SER A 89 -9.04 12.18 -4.18
N ALA A 90 -10.34 12.28 -3.87
CA ALA A 90 -10.86 13.26 -2.90
C ALA A 90 -10.30 13.01 -1.50
N HIS A 91 -10.24 11.75 -1.06
CA HIS A 91 -9.63 11.38 0.22
C HIS A 91 -8.15 11.77 0.27
N ALA A 92 -7.39 11.47 -0.77
CA ALA A 92 -5.97 11.81 -0.83
C ALA A 92 -5.73 13.34 -0.75
N HIS A 93 -6.54 14.16 -1.41
CA HIS A 93 -6.46 15.62 -1.33
C HIS A 93 -6.84 16.14 0.06
N ALA A 94 -7.90 15.62 0.67
CA ALA A 94 -8.32 16.01 2.02
C ALA A 94 -7.25 15.63 3.07
N LEU A 95 -6.65 14.44 2.95
CA LEU A 95 -5.60 13.97 3.84
C LEU A 95 -4.33 14.84 3.75
N MET A 96 -4.01 15.39 2.56
CA MET A 96 -2.83 16.24 2.38
C MET A 96 -2.85 17.46 3.30
N ALA A 97 -4.00 18.02 3.61
CA ALA A 97 -4.13 19.16 4.53
C ALA A 97 -3.62 18.85 5.94
N ASN A 98 -3.74 17.59 6.38
CA ASN A 98 -3.34 17.12 7.71
C ASN A 98 -2.16 16.12 7.65
N ALA A 99 -1.47 16.02 6.53
CA ALA A 99 -0.43 15.03 6.31
C ALA A 99 0.77 15.15 7.27
N ARG A 100 0.96 16.34 7.86
CA ARG A 100 2.02 16.64 8.86
C ARG A 100 1.74 16.01 10.23
N ASP A 101 0.53 15.53 10.48
CA ASP A 101 0.16 14.84 11.72
C ASP A 101 0.69 13.40 11.75
N TYR A 102 1.24 12.93 10.65
CA TYR A 102 1.76 11.57 10.50
C TYR A 102 3.25 11.56 10.21
N ASP A 103 3.92 10.51 10.65
CA ASP A 103 5.26 10.18 10.17
C ASP A 103 5.26 10.00 8.64
N GLY A 104 6.44 9.97 8.01
CA GLY A 104 6.58 9.76 6.57
C GLY A 104 5.81 8.52 6.10
N PHE A 105 4.91 8.71 5.13
CA PHE A 105 4.10 7.62 4.57
C PHE A 105 3.86 7.77 3.07
N ASN A 106 3.56 6.62 2.45
CA ASN A 106 2.83 6.52 1.19
C ASN A 106 1.48 5.85 1.45
N LEU A 107 0.44 6.34 0.80
CA LEU A 107 -0.88 5.74 0.73
C LEU A 107 -1.17 5.34 -0.71
N LEU A 108 -1.63 4.11 -0.92
CA LEU A 108 -2.36 3.70 -2.12
C LEU A 108 -3.80 3.44 -1.71
N SER A 109 -4.75 4.04 -2.41
CA SER A 109 -6.19 3.87 -2.17
C SER A 109 -6.92 3.63 -3.50
N TRP A 110 -7.83 2.65 -3.48
CA TRP A 110 -8.68 2.25 -4.61
C TRP A 110 -10.15 2.33 -4.19
N ASP A 111 -10.97 3.01 -5.00
CA ASP A 111 -12.39 3.25 -4.73
C ASP A 111 -13.36 2.41 -5.59
N GLY A 112 -12.84 1.43 -6.32
CA GLY A 112 -13.58 0.63 -7.28
C GLY A 112 -13.31 1.00 -8.73
N ASP A 113 -12.95 2.26 -8.99
CA ASP A 113 -12.71 2.81 -10.32
C ASP A 113 -11.29 3.34 -10.51
N ASN A 114 -10.77 4.04 -9.51
CA ASN A 114 -9.50 4.75 -9.58
C ASN A 114 -8.53 4.36 -8.47
N LEU A 115 -7.27 4.22 -8.84
CA LEU A 115 -6.16 4.06 -7.91
C LEU A 115 -5.47 5.40 -7.70
N SER A 116 -5.44 5.88 -6.47
CA SER A 116 -4.72 7.10 -6.08
C SER A 116 -3.51 6.77 -5.23
N TRP A 117 -2.44 7.53 -5.43
CA TRP A 117 -1.26 7.54 -4.58
C TRP A 117 -1.07 8.92 -3.95
N LEU A 118 -0.74 8.91 -2.66
CA LEU A 118 -0.32 10.08 -1.89
C LEU A 118 0.93 9.73 -1.09
N SER A 119 1.88 10.66 -1.03
CA SER A 119 2.93 10.66 -0.01
C SER A 119 2.97 12.02 0.67
N ASN A 120 3.16 12.07 1.99
CA ASN A 120 3.41 13.34 2.68
C ASN A 120 4.82 13.90 2.44
N GLN A 121 5.59 13.24 1.57
CA GLN A 121 6.88 13.70 1.04
C GLN A 121 6.77 14.13 -0.44
N ALA A 122 5.56 14.20 -0.99
CA ALA A 122 5.29 14.65 -2.36
C ALA A 122 4.49 15.94 -2.35
N ASP A 123 4.54 16.68 -3.46
CA ASP A 123 3.86 17.99 -3.57
C ASP A 123 2.34 17.84 -3.71
N ALA A 124 1.87 16.76 -4.33
CA ALA A 124 0.45 16.52 -4.57
C ALA A 124 0.12 15.01 -4.71
N PRO A 125 -1.13 14.60 -4.41
CA PRO A 125 -1.64 13.28 -4.75
C PRO A 125 -1.70 13.07 -6.27
N ARG A 126 -1.67 11.80 -6.70
CA ARG A 126 -1.78 11.43 -8.12
C ARG A 126 -2.76 10.29 -8.30
N THR A 127 -3.67 10.41 -9.27
CA THR A 127 -4.41 9.26 -9.81
C THR A 127 -3.51 8.51 -10.77
N LEU A 128 -3.42 7.20 -10.60
CA LEU A 128 -2.49 6.36 -11.35
C LEU A 128 -3.14 5.84 -12.62
N ALA A 129 -2.38 5.86 -13.70
CA ALA A 129 -2.78 5.20 -14.94
C ALA A 129 -2.71 3.67 -14.79
N SER A 130 -3.41 2.95 -15.68
CA SER A 130 -3.29 1.48 -15.75
C SER A 130 -1.84 1.08 -16.06
N GLY A 131 -1.31 0.14 -15.28
CA GLY A 131 0.07 -0.32 -15.44
C GLY A 131 0.55 -1.11 -14.24
N VAL A 132 1.84 -1.45 -14.25
CA VAL A 132 2.52 -2.07 -13.11
C VAL A 132 3.26 -0.99 -12.34
N HIS A 133 2.84 -0.77 -11.12
CA HIS A 133 3.45 0.17 -10.20
C HIS A 133 4.19 -0.57 -9.08
N THR A 134 5.27 0.01 -8.60
CA THR A 134 6.05 -0.54 -7.48
C THR A 134 6.21 0.51 -6.39
N LEU A 135 6.04 0.07 -5.15
CA LEU A 135 6.16 0.92 -3.99
C LEU A 135 7.01 0.24 -2.91
N SER A 136 7.95 0.98 -2.36
CA SER A 136 8.75 0.57 -1.21
C SER A 136 8.75 1.70 -0.16
N ASN A 137 9.88 1.97 0.46
CA ASN A 137 10.04 2.99 1.51
C ASN A 137 10.48 4.38 0.97
N ALA A 138 10.38 4.58 -0.35
CA ALA A 138 10.55 5.86 -1.04
C ALA A 138 9.26 6.25 -1.76
N GLN A 139 9.31 7.20 -2.70
CA GLN A 139 8.16 7.54 -3.52
C GLN A 139 7.78 6.40 -4.48
N LEU A 140 6.55 6.45 -4.98
CA LEU A 140 6.04 5.51 -5.96
C LEU A 140 6.96 5.45 -7.18
N ASP A 141 7.19 4.24 -7.67
CA ASP A 141 7.99 3.97 -8.87
C ASP A 141 9.44 4.45 -8.82
N THR A 142 9.98 4.70 -7.63
CA THR A 142 11.41 5.00 -7.47
C THR A 142 12.26 3.86 -8.03
N ALA A 143 13.20 4.22 -8.91
CA ALA A 143 14.04 3.26 -9.63
C ALA A 143 15.15 2.68 -8.74
N TRP A 144 14.77 1.87 -7.77
CA TRP A 144 15.72 1.08 -6.98
C TRP A 144 15.95 -0.30 -7.62
N PRO A 145 17.13 -0.91 -7.47
CA PRO A 145 17.39 -2.25 -8.03
C PRO A 145 16.31 -3.28 -7.64
N LYS A 146 15.84 -3.25 -6.39
CA LYS A 146 14.79 -4.16 -5.90
C LYS A 146 13.42 -3.91 -6.56
N THR A 147 13.02 -2.64 -6.73
CA THR A 147 11.74 -2.29 -7.33
C THR A 147 11.73 -2.57 -8.83
N ASP A 148 12.85 -2.36 -9.52
CA ASP A 148 12.99 -2.69 -10.94
C ASP A 148 12.97 -4.21 -11.19
N ARG A 149 13.62 -5.00 -10.32
CA ARG A 149 13.53 -6.47 -10.39
C ARG A 149 12.10 -6.93 -10.15
N LEU A 150 11.44 -6.41 -9.10
CA LEU A 150 10.06 -6.74 -8.77
C LEU A 150 9.12 -6.39 -9.94
N ARG A 151 9.23 -5.21 -10.52
CA ARG A 151 8.43 -4.78 -11.66
C ARG A 151 8.56 -5.75 -12.83
N ARG A 152 9.79 -6.07 -13.23
CA ARG A 152 10.06 -7.02 -14.34
C ARG A 152 9.52 -8.42 -14.05
N ALA A 153 9.69 -8.90 -12.81
CA ALA A 153 9.20 -10.22 -12.41
C ALA A 153 7.66 -10.26 -12.39
N PHE A 154 7.02 -9.24 -11.81
CA PHE A 154 5.57 -9.11 -11.79
C PHE A 154 4.98 -9.06 -13.21
N THR A 155 5.55 -8.24 -14.10
CA THR A 155 5.11 -8.14 -15.50
C THR A 155 5.17 -9.49 -16.20
N ARG A 156 6.29 -10.22 -16.07
CA ARG A 156 6.44 -11.57 -16.66
C ARG A 156 5.41 -12.55 -16.12
N VAL A 157 5.14 -12.52 -14.81
CA VAL A 157 4.10 -13.38 -14.21
C VAL A 157 2.72 -13.08 -14.79
N MET A 158 2.37 -11.80 -14.93
CA MET A 158 1.07 -11.39 -15.48
C MET A 158 0.91 -11.76 -16.96
N GLU A 159 1.99 -11.79 -17.72
CA GLU A 159 1.99 -12.24 -19.11
C GLU A 159 1.87 -13.77 -19.24
N ALA A 160 2.58 -14.50 -18.37
CA ALA A 160 2.65 -15.97 -18.43
C ALA A 160 1.46 -16.68 -17.74
N HIS A 161 0.86 -16.07 -16.72
CA HIS A 161 -0.14 -16.70 -15.83
C HIS A 161 -1.45 -15.89 -15.76
N SER A 162 -2.07 -15.62 -16.92
CA SER A 162 -3.25 -14.77 -17.03
C SER A 162 -4.47 -15.26 -16.22
N HIS A 163 -4.60 -16.57 -15.95
CA HIS A 163 -5.73 -17.15 -15.24
C HIS A 163 -5.52 -17.22 -13.72
N ASN A 164 -4.31 -17.53 -13.27
CA ASN A 164 -3.98 -17.61 -11.84
C ASN A 164 -2.53 -17.19 -11.56
N PRO A 165 -2.25 -15.90 -11.42
CA PRO A 165 -0.91 -15.40 -11.16
C PRO A 165 -0.46 -15.56 -9.70
N VAL A 166 -1.39 -15.81 -8.76
CA VAL A 166 -1.12 -15.74 -7.32
C VAL A 166 0.04 -16.61 -6.85
N PRO A 167 0.14 -17.92 -7.19
CA PRO A 167 1.27 -18.73 -6.73
C PRO A 167 2.61 -18.18 -7.21
N ALA A 168 2.70 -17.78 -8.48
CA ALA A 168 3.94 -17.23 -9.05
C ALA A 168 4.32 -15.88 -8.43
N LEU A 169 3.33 -15.02 -8.10
CA LEU A 169 3.59 -13.76 -7.42
C LEU A 169 4.08 -13.97 -6.00
N LEU A 170 3.60 -14.97 -5.28
CA LEU A 170 4.10 -15.31 -3.96
C LEU A 170 5.58 -15.74 -4.02
N GLU A 171 6.00 -16.46 -5.06
CA GLU A 171 7.42 -16.79 -5.27
C GLU A 171 8.25 -15.53 -5.58
N VAL A 172 7.73 -14.60 -6.38
CA VAL A 172 8.39 -13.31 -6.65
C VAL A 172 8.61 -12.52 -5.35
N LEU A 173 7.67 -12.55 -4.42
CA LEU A 173 7.79 -11.86 -3.13
C LEU A 173 8.80 -12.51 -2.16
N ARG A 174 9.27 -13.72 -2.44
CA ARG A 174 10.33 -14.41 -1.69
C ARG A 174 11.74 -14.01 -2.13
N ASP A 175 11.88 -13.17 -3.16
CA ASP A 175 13.19 -12.69 -3.62
C ASP A 175 13.91 -11.94 -2.49
N ASN A 176 14.96 -12.53 -1.96
CA ASN A 176 15.83 -11.99 -0.93
C ASN A 176 17.19 -11.50 -1.48
N THR A 177 17.30 -11.35 -2.80
CA THR A 177 18.53 -10.86 -3.46
C THR A 177 18.85 -9.45 -2.95
N ARG A 178 20.04 -9.32 -2.37
CA ARG A 178 20.56 -8.00 -1.98
C ARG A 178 21.09 -7.27 -3.21
N ALA A 179 20.95 -5.93 -3.22
CA ALA A 179 21.70 -5.12 -4.17
C ALA A 179 23.20 -5.31 -3.90
N ALA A 180 24.01 -5.34 -4.96
CA ALA A 180 25.45 -5.22 -4.77
C ALA A 180 25.73 -3.86 -4.10
N ASP A 181 26.58 -3.87 -3.07
CA ASP A 181 27.04 -2.63 -2.46
C ASP A 181 27.79 -1.85 -3.54
N GLU A 182 27.20 -0.74 -3.98
CA GLU A 182 27.94 0.23 -4.78
C GLU A 182 28.94 0.91 -3.82
N HIS A 183 30.21 0.53 -3.97
CA HIS A 183 31.35 1.16 -3.29
C HIS A 183 31.66 2.53 -3.87
#